data_ecf9cc76df8888009367c809d6ebe304
#
_entry.id   ecf9cc76df8888009367c809d6ebe304
#
_cell.length_a   1.000
_cell.length_b   1.000
_cell.length_c   1.000
_cell.angle_alpha   90.00
_cell.angle_beta   90.00
_cell.angle_gamma   90.00
#
_symmetry.space_group_name_H-M   'P 1'
#
loop_
_entity.id
_entity.type
_entity.pdbx_description
1 polymer ?
#
loop_
_entity_poly.entity_id
_entity_poly.type
_entity_poly.pdbx_seq_one_letter_code
_entity_poly.pdbx_strand_id
1 'polypeptide(L)'
;KNTKKEHLIEFYKTLDEIKNNFYDVLIITGAPVETVPFKEVKYWNELNNIILWSSTNVFRRIGVCWGAQALLKVLHNVEKHSMDKKLFGVYDHNLNQEKRYRLMQGFIDRFPMPVSRYTKNKKDEIIKAGLEILAFSPSSGVGMVRCPKTKDLFILNHLEYDAITLKDEFLRDKSQNTQIDIPANYFPNDDINLEPINRWRPYAFLLFTNFINEVYQDVPFSFTKVSN
;
A
#
# COMPACT_ATOMS: atom_id res chain seq x y z
N LYS A 1 -15.48 13.46 -7.87
CA LYS A 1 -16.62 14.27 -8.42
C LYS A 1 -16.24 15.73 -8.72
N ASN A 2 -15.03 16.17 -8.39
CA ASN A 2 -14.63 17.59 -8.49
C ASN A 2 -13.60 17.87 -9.60
N THR A 3 -13.17 16.86 -10.35
CA THR A 3 -12.22 17.06 -11.44
C THR A 3 -12.97 17.37 -12.74
N LYS A 4 -12.60 18.47 -13.39
CA LYS A 4 -13.21 18.87 -14.66
C LYS A 4 -12.93 17.83 -15.74
N LYS A 5 -13.90 17.62 -16.66
CA LYS A 5 -13.80 16.60 -17.71
C LYS A 5 -12.61 16.84 -18.63
N GLU A 6 -12.31 18.09 -18.93
CA GLU A 6 -11.17 18.51 -19.76
C GLU A 6 -9.85 18.05 -19.15
N HIS A 7 -9.67 18.23 -17.82
CA HIS A 7 -8.49 17.77 -17.10
C HIS A 7 -8.35 16.24 -17.14
N LEU A 8 -9.47 15.51 -17.01
CA LEU A 8 -9.43 14.05 -17.11
C LEU A 8 -8.97 13.58 -18.49
N ILE A 9 -9.44 14.21 -19.56
CA ILE A 9 -9.07 13.86 -20.95
C ILE A 9 -7.59 14.19 -21.21
N GLU A 10 -7.10 15.30 -20.67
CA GLU A 10 -5.74 15.77 -20.91
C GLU A 10 -4.68 14.93 -20.18
N PHE A 11 -4.94 14.56 -18.90
CA PHE A 11 -3.93 13.98 -18.03
C PHE A 11 -4.13 12.49 -17.72
N TYR A 12 -5.29 11.92 -18.04
CA TYR A 12 -5.59 10.51 -17.74
C TYR A 12 -5.86 9.71 -19.01
N LYS A 13 -5.55 8.44 -18.95
CA LYS A 13 -5.80 7.47 -20.02
C LYS A 13 -6.67 6.33 -19.51
N THR A 14 -7.52 5.83 -20.38
CA THR A 14 -8.28 4.59 -20.14
C THR A 14 -7.40 3.38 -20.42
N LEU A 15 -7.79 2.21 -19.89
CA LEU A 15 -7.09 0.97 -20.19
C LEU A 15 -7.06 0.68 -21.70
N ASP A 16 -8.15 0.96 -22.41
CA ASP A 16 -8.23 0.74 -23.87
C ASP A 16 -7.21 1.55 -24.65
N GLU A 17 -6.88 2.75 -24.20
CA GLU A 17 -5.87 3.61 -24.83
C GLU A 17 -4.45 3.14 -24.61
N ILE A 18 -4.19 2.40 -23.51
CA ILE A 18 -2.83 2.00 -23.08
C ILE A 18 -2.58 0.50 -23.16
N LYS A 19 -3.58 -0.33 -23.44
CA LYS A 19 -3.51 -1.79 -23.33
C LYS A 19 -2.40 -2.46 -24.15
N ASN A 20 -1.94 -1.80 -25.20
CA ASN A 20 -0.84 -2.29 -26.05
C ASN A 20 0.54 -1.78 -25.62
N ASN A 21 0.61 -0.92 -24.60
CA ASN A 21 1.86 -0.37 -24.10
C ASN A 21 2.43 -1.24 -22.99
N PHE A 22 3.73 -1.10 -22.76
CA PHE A 22 4.46 -1.72 -21.65
C PHE A 22 4.95 -0.65 -20.69
N TYR A 23 4.95 -0.98 -19.40
CA TYR A 23 5.33 -0.04 -18.34
C TYR A 23 6.27 -0.71 -17.35
N ASP A 24 7.19 0.06 -16.82
CA ASP A 24 8.11 -0.41 -15.79
C ASP A 24 7.39 -0.66 -14.46
N VAL A 25 6.46 0.23 -14.09
CA VAL A 25 5.74 0.17 -12.80
C VAL A 25 4.28 0.56 -12.93
N LEU A 26 3.41 -0.19 -12.27
CA LEU A 26 2.03 0.19 -11.94
C LEU A 26 1.93 0.45 -10.44
N ILE A 27 1.43 1.63 -10.06
CA ILE A 27 1.13 1.98 -8.66
C ILE A 27 -0.38 2.01 -8.47
N ILE A 28 -0.90 1.24 -7.51
CA ILE A 28 -2.31 1.27 -7.10
C ILE A 28 -2.36 1.82 -5.67
N THR A 29 -2.92 3.01 -5.52
CA THR A 29 -3.03 3.70 -4.23
C THR A 29 -4.24 3.22 -3.41
N GLY A 30 -4.30 3.64 -2.16
CA GLY A 30 -5.44 3.41 -1.27
C GLY A 30 -6.72 4.08 -1.77
N ALA A 31 -7.86 3.55 -1.31
CA ALA A 31 -9.18 4.12 -1.56
C ALA A 31 -10.08 3.92 -0.33
N PRO A 32 -11.00 4.86 -0.01
CA PRO A 32 -11.87 4.79 1.17
C PRO A 32 -13.03 3.82 0.97
N VAL A 33 -12.75 2.62 0.49
CA VAL A 33 -13.73 1.54 0.21
C VAL A 33 -13.34 0.22 0.88
N GLU A 34 -12.45 0.27 1.85
CA GLU A 34 -11.88 -0.95 2.45
C GLU A 34 -12.90 -1.82 3.18
N THR A 35 -13.96 -1.21 3.76
CA THR A 35 -15.04 -1.94 4.43
C THR A 35 -16.06 -2.54 3.48
N VAL A 36 -16.05 -2.12 2.21
CA VAL A 36 -16.93 -2.64 1.16
C VAL A 36 -16.35 -3.93 0.59
N PRO A 37 -17.13 -5.03 0.43
CA PRO A 37 -16.68 -6.21 -0.28
C PRO A 37 -16.16 -5.87 -1.68
N PHE A 38 -15.07 -6.49 -2.13
CA PHE A 38 -14.45 -6.14 -3.41
C PHE A 38 -15.44 -6.09 -4.58
N LYS A 39 -16.32 -7.11 -4.68
CA LYS A 39 -17.30 -7.21 -5.76
C LYS A 39 -18.37 -6.12 -5.76
N GLU A 40 -18.56 -5.43 -4.63
CA GLU A 40 -19.54 -4.34 -4.48
C GLU A 40 -18.92 -2.96 -4.74
N VAL A 41 -17.60 -2.88 -4.90
CA VAL A 41 -16.91 -1.64 -5.28
C VAL A 41 -17.26 -1.30 -6.74
N LYS A 42 -17.83 -0.13 -6.97
CA LYS A 42 -18.40 0.28 -8.28
C LYS A 42 -17.46 0.10 -9.48
N TYR A 43 -16.15 0.29 -9.28
CA TYR A 43 -15.13 0.18 -10.32
C TYR A 43 -14.30 -1.12 -10.21
N TRP A 44 -14.78 -2.11 -9.45
CA TRP A 44 -14.03 -3.33 -9.21
C TRP A 44 -13.69 -4.10 -10.48
N ASN A 45 -14.66 -4.24 -11.40
CA ASN A 45 -14.44 -4.98 -12.64
C ASN A 45 -13.36 -4.35 -13.51
N GLU A 46 -13.35 -3.01 -13.60
CA GLU A 46 -12.34 -2.27 -14.34
C GLU A 46 -10.96 -2.41 -13.67
N LEU A 47 -10.88 -2.21 -12.35
CA LEU A 47 -9.63 -2.38 -11.60
C LEU A 47 -9.10 -3.81 -11.71
N ASN A 48 -9.96 -4.82 -11.60
CA ASN A 48 -9.57 -6.22 -11.78
C ASN A 48 -8.98 -6.47 -13.17
N ASN A 49 -9.58 -5.91 -14.23
CA ASN A 49 -9.06 -6.01 -15.58
C ASN A 49 -7.70 -5.32 -15.72
N ILE A 50 -7.51 -4.15 -15.11
CA ILE A 50 -6.22 -3.43 -15.08
C ILE A 50 -5.16 -4.27 -14.36
N ILE A 51 -5.49 -4.87 -13.22
CA ILE A 51 -4.57 -5.72 -12.47
C ILE A 51 -4.17 -6.96 -13.30
N LEU A 52 -5.12 -7.63 -13.93
CA LEU A 52 -4.85 -8.80 -14.77
C LEU A 52 -4.01 -8.43 -16.00
N TRP A 53 -4.35 -7.34 -16.69
CA TRP A 53 -3.56 -6.80 -17.79
C TRP A 53 -2.12 -6.48 -17.36
N SER A 54 -1.94 -5.95 -16.16
CA SER A 54 -0.62 -5.61 -15.65
C SER A 54 0.31 -6.83 -15.49
N SER A 55 -0.24 -8.05 -15.44
CA SER A 55 0.57 -9.27 -15.31
C SER A 55 1.43 -9.56 -16.55
N THR A 56 1.06 -9.00 -17.71
CA THR A 56 1.80 -9.16 -18.98
C THR A 56 2.41 -7.87 -19.50
N ASN A 57 1.89 -6.72 -19.08
CA ASN A 57 2.23 -5.41 -19.62
C ASN A 57 2.99 -4.50 -18.64
N VAL A 58 3.17 -4.93 -17.39
CA VAL A 58 3.87 -4.14 -16.38
C VAL A 58 4.95 -4.98 -15.70
N PHE A 59 6.15 -4.45 -15.63
CA PHE A 59 7.30 -5.17 -15.08
C PHE A 59 7.20 -5.37 -13.56
N ARG A 60 6.78 -4.32 -12.80
CA ARG A 60 6.59 -4.36 -11.33
C ARG A 60 5.30 -3.68 -10.93
N ARG A 61 4.69 -4.16 -9.85
CA ARG A 61 3.51 -3.53 -9.25
C ARG A 61 3.80 -3.15 -7.82
N ILE A 62 3.26 -2.00 -7.41
CA ILE A 62 3.26 -1.56 -6.02
C ILE A 62 1.83 -1.18 -5.64
N GLY A 63 1.34 -1.76 -4.55
CA GLY A 63 0.05 -1.41 -3.96
C GLY A 63 0.24 -0.76 -2.61
N VAL A 64 -0.61 0.23 -2.30
CA VAL A 64 -0.63 0.90 -1.00
C VAL A 64 -2.01 0.76 -0.39
N CYS A 65 -2.09 0.38 0.89
CA CYS A 65 -3.31 0.22 1.67
C CYS A 65 -4.33 -0.67 0.96
N TRP A 66 -5.54 -0.17 0.65
CA TRP A 66 -6.55 -0.93 -0.09
C TRP A 66 -6.08 -1.36 -1.49
N GLY A 67 -5.24 -0.56 -2.16
CA GLY A 67 -4.63 -0.95 -3.44
C GLY A 67 -3.73 -2.18 -3.30
N ALA A 68 -3.00 -2.31 -2.19
CA ALA A 68 -2.24 -3.52 -1.87
C ALA A 68 -3.16 -4.73 -1.64
N GLN A 69 -4.29 -4.54 -0.95
CA GLN A 69 -5.29 -5.58 -0.73
C GLN A 69 -5.94 -6.04 -2.04
N ALA A 70 -6.22 -5.11 -2.96
CA ALA A 70 -6.76 -5.42 -4.28
C ALA A 70 -5.78 -6.27 -5.12
N LEU A 71 -4.51 -5.89 -5.16
CA LEU A 71 -3.45 -6.67 -5.81
C LEU A 71 -3.30 -8.07 -5.18
N LEU A 72 -3.26 -8.15 -3.85
CA LEU A 72 -3.18 -9.41 -3.11
C LEU A 72 -4.38 -10.32 -3.42
N LYS A 73 -5.59 -9.74 -3.51
CA LYS A 73 -6.80 -10.49 -3.87
C LYS A 73 -6.74 -11.04 -5.29
N VAL A 74 -6.46 -10.19 -6.27
CA VAL A 74 -6.54 -10.56 -7.69
C VAL A 74 -5.40 -11.49 -8.10
N LEU A 75 -4.15 -11.20 -7.67
CA LEU A 75 -2.97 -11.93 -8.11
C LEU A 75 -2.64 -13.16 -7.27
N HIS A 76 -3.05 -13.18 -5.99
CA HIS A 76 -2.63 -14.21 -5.04
C HIS A 76 -3.79 -14.85 -4.26
N ASN A 77 -5.03 -14.41 -4.52
CA ASN A 77 -6.23 -14.88 -3.82
C ASN A 77 -6.16 -14.76 -2.29
N VAL A 78 -5.47 -13.73 -1.77
CA VAL A 78 -5.39 -13.40 -0.35
C VAL A 78 -6.51 -12.44 0.01
N GLU A 79 -7.36 -12.82 0.96
CA GLU A 79 -8.54 -12.02 1.36
C GLU A 79 -8.19 -10.90 2.34
N LYS A 80 -9.02 -9.87 2.35
CA LYS A 80 -9.08 -8.90 3.45
C LYS A 80 -10.14 -9.31 4.46
N HIS A 81 -9.87 -9.08 5.73
CA HIS A 81 -10.75 -9.42 6.84
C HIS A 81 -11.08 -8.17 7.64
N SER A 82 -12.35 -7.97 7.96
CA SER A 82 -12.80 -6.85 8.80
C SER A 82 -12.23 -6.95 10.21
N MET A 83 -12.07 -5.80 10.86
CA MET A 83 -11.72 -5.66 12.26
C MET A 83 -12.84 -4.94 13.00
N ASP A 84 -13.00 -5.21 14.29
CA ASP A 84 -14.05 -4.63 15.12
C ASP A 84 -13.85 -3.13 15.35
N LYS A 85 -12.59 -2.69 15.33
CA LYS A 85 -12.19 -1.29 15.51
C LYS A 85 -11.19 -0.86 14.45
N LYS A 86 -11.20 0.44 14.13
CA LYS A 86 -10.16 1.06 13.30
C LYS A 86 -8.80 0.89 13.97
N LEU A 87 -7.85 0.32 13.26
CA LEU A 87 -6.46 0.34 13.66
C LEU A 87 -5.87 1.67 13.19
N PHE A 88 -5.53 2.55 14.14
CA PHE A 88 -5.27 3.95 13.86
C PHE A 88 -4.12 4.49 14.70
N GLY A 89 -3.05 4.95 14.05
CA GLY A 89 -1.88 5.47 14.72
C GLY A 89 -0.56 5.18 14.02
N VAL A 90 0.56 5.29 14.75
CA VAL A 90 1.91 4.97 14.28
C VAL A 90 2.44 3.77 15.06
N TYR A 91 2.75 2.70 14.35
CA TYR A 91 3.19 1.45 14.96
C TYR A 91 4.58 1.06 14.47
N ASP A 92 5.38 0.55 15.39
CA ASP A 92 6.69 0.01 15.05
C ASP A 92 6.55 -1.37 14.41
N HIS A 93 7.28 -1.58 13.33
CA HIS A 93 7.35 -2.83 12.57
C HIS A 93 8.75 -3.39 12.61
N ASN A 94 8.85 -4.66 12.93
CA ASN A 94 10.10 -5.40 12.85
C ASN A 94 10.38 -5.77 11.39
N LEU A 95 11.59 -5.48 10.95
CA LEU A 95 12.09 -5.91 9.66
C LEU A 95 12.31 -7.43 9.67
N ASN A 96 11.93 -8.10 8.60
CA ASN A 96 12.29 -9.50 8.40
C ASN A 96 13.80 -9.61 8.12
N GLN A 97 14.53 -10.26 9.02
CA GLN A 97 15.97 -10.44 8.96
C GLN A 97 16.42 -11.79 8.38
N GLU A 98 15.47 -12.69 8.07
CA GLU A 98 15.78 -14.02 7.53
C GLU A 98 16.48 -13.93 6.16
N LYS A 99 16.17 -12.86 5.41
CA LYS A 99 16.75 -12.57 4.10
C LYS A 99 17.15 -11.10 3.99
N ARG A 100 18.22 -10.85 3.25
CA ARG A 100 18.60 -9.48 2.88
C ARG A 100 17.93 -9.09 1.57
N TYR A 101 17.07 -8.08 1.63
CA TYR A 101 16.40 -7.51 0.46
C TYR A 101 17.05 -6.17 0.10
N ARG A 102 17.43 -5.97 -1.17
CA ARG A 102 17.90 -4.65 -1.66
C ARG A 102 16.87 -3.56 -1.37
N LEU A 103 15.60 -3.90 -1.51
CA LEU A 103 14.47 -3.03 -1.22
C LEU A 103 14.53 -2.45 0.20
N MET A 104 15.02 -3.19 1.18
CA MET A 104 15.09 -2.80 2.58
C MET A 104 16.47 -2.25 3.00
N GLN A 105 17.32 -1.93 2.05
CA GLN A 105 18.63 -1.38 2.34
C GLN A 105 18.53 -0.02 3.04
N GLY A 106 19.26 0.16 4.15
CA GLY A 106 19.24 1.35 4.99
C GLY A 106 18.13 1.38 6.04
N PHE A 107 17.21 0.41 6.03
CA PHE A 107 16.25 0.26 7.12
C PHE A 107 16.93 -0.26 8.39
N ILE A 108 16.49 0.25 9.55
CA ILE A 108 16.84 -0.33 10.83
C ILE A 108 15.91 -1.50 11.17
N ASP A 109 16.28 -2.30 12.16
CA ASP A 109 15.58 -3.53 12.53
C ASP A 109 14.12 -3.31 12.93
N ARG A 110 13.81 -2.11 13.46
CA ARG A 110 12.47 -1.74 13.92
C ARG A 110 12.18 -0.28 13.57
N PHE A 111 11.15 -0.04 12.75
CA PHE A 111 10.83 1.28 12.22
C PHE A 111 9.33 1.58 12.27
N PRO A 112 8.94 2.86 12.43
CA PRO A 112 7.54 3.27 12.51
C PRO A 112 6.86 3.33 11.15
N MET A 113 5.60 2.90 11.10
CA MET A 113 4.70 3.10 9.95
C MET A 113 3.35 3.63 10.43
N PRO A 114 2.78 4.65 9.77
CA PRO A 114 1.38 5.06 9.98
C PRO A 114 0.42 3.96 9.53
N VAL A 115 -0.64 3.79 10.29
CA VAL A 115 -1.71 2.81 10.04
C VAL A 115 -3.05 3.50 10.19
N SER A 116 -3.93 3.33 9.20
CA SER A 116 -5.30 3.81 9.23
C SER A 116 -6.18 2.84 8.44
N ARG A 117 -6.79 1.86 9.12
CA ARG A 117 -7.57 0.82 8.43
C ARG A 117 -8.55 0.09 9.31
N TYR A 118 -9.66 -0.36 8.72
CA TYR A 118 -10.69 -1.23 9.32
C TYR A 118 -10.57 -2.69 8.87
N THR A 119 -9.57 -3.01 8.03
CA THR A 119 -9.37 -4.36 7.50
C THR A 119 -7.92 -4.80 7.63
N LYS A 120 -7.69 -6.10 7.61
CA LYS A 120 -6.35 -6.72 7.64
C LYS A 120 -6.26 -7.91 6.69
N ASN A 121 -5.05 -8.24 6.24
CA ASN A 121 -4.73 -9.53 5.63
C ASN A 121 -4.04 -10.41 6.69
N LYS A 122 -4.42 -11.67 6.75
CA LYS A 122 -3.86 -12.60 7.74
C LYS A 122 -2.48 -13.08 7.32
N LYS A 123 -1.58 -13.16 8.30
CA LYS A 123 -0.18 -13.60 8.12
C LYS A 123 -0.08 -14.99 7.49
N ASP A 124 -0.89 -15.93 7.99
CA ASP A 124 -0.92 -17.31 7.54
C ASP A 124 -1.41 -17.45 6.09
N GLU A 125 -2.43 -16.67 5.68
CA GLU A 125 -2.92 -16.64 4.30
C GLU A 125 -1.86 -16.09 3.33
N ILE A 126 -1.13 -15.04 3.72
CA ILE A 126 -0.02 -14.46 2.96
C ILE A 126 1.09 -15.50 2.75
N ILE A 127 1.51 -16.17 3.83
CA ILE A 127 2.56 -17.20 3.77
C ILE A 127 2.09 -18.39 2.92
N LYS A 128 0.83 -18.83 3.08
CA LYS A 128 0.25 -19.92 2.28
C LYS A 128 0.20 -19.59 0.78
N ALA A 129 0.03 -18.33 0.43
CA ALA A 129 0.10 -17.85 -0.95
C ALA A 129 1.53 -17.78 -1.53
N GLY A 130 2.55 -18.18 -0.77
CA GLY A 130 3.95 -18.15 -1.19
C GLY A 130 4.57 -16.74 -1.19
N LEU A 131 3.98 -15.81 -0.45
CA LEU A 131 4.46 -14.44 -0.35
C LEU A 131 5.37 -14.26 0.88
N GLU A 132 6.27 -13.28 0.80
CA GLU A 132 7.24 -12.96 1.84
C GLU A 132 6.79 -11.71 2.62
N ILE A 133 6.75 -11.81 3.94
CA ILE A 133 6.47 -10.67 4.81
C ILE A 133 7.79 -9.95 5.07
N LEU A 134 7.87 -8.69 4.64
CA LEU A 134 9.05 -7.84 4.83
C LEU A 134 9.05 -7.10 6.16
N ALA A 135 7.87 -6.69 6.62
CA ALA A 135 7.70 -5.95 7.88
C ALA A 135 6.45 -6.40 8.62
N PHE A 136 6.59 -6.65 9.91
CA PHE A 136 5.52 -7.11 10.79
C PHE A 136 5.56 -6.41 12.14
N SER A 137 4.38 -6.06 12.66
CA SER A 137 4.20 -5.52 14.00
C SER A 137 3.34 -6.46 14.86
N PRO A 138 3.74 -6.80 16.08
CA PRO A 138 2.88 -7.53 17.00
C PRO A 138 1.55 -6.82 17.28
N SER A 139 1.55 -5.48 17.27
CA SER A 139 0.39 -4.64 17.59
C SER A 139 -0.49 -4.33 16.39
N SER A 140 0.08 -4.18 15.18
CA SER A 140 -0.66 -3.79 13.98
C SER A 140 -0.68 -4.86 12.88
N GLY A 141 0.01 -5.97 13.05
CA GLY A 141 0.06 -7.06 12.08
C GLY A 141 1.01 -6.81 10.92
N VAL A 142 0.68 -7.35 9.75
CA VAL A 142 1.52 -7.27 8.54
C VAL A 142 1.53 -5.83 8.01
N GLY A 143 2.72 -5.29 7.81
CA GLY A 143 2.93 -3.94 7.27
C GLY A 143 3.32 -3.94 5.80
N MET A 144 4.24 -4.84 5.40
CA MET A 144 4.70 -4.94 4.01
C MET A 144 4.89 -6.39 3.60
N VAL A 145 4.56 -6.68 2.35
CA VAL A 145 4.63 -8.01 1.73
C VAL A 145 5.28 -7.89 0.36
N ARG A 146 5.99 -8.93 -0.06
CA ARG A 146 6.63 -9.02 -1.37
C ARG A 146 6.29 -10.35 -2.05
N CYS A 147 6.07 -10.33 -3.34
CA CYS A 147 6.07 -11.53 -4.15
C CYS A 147 7.52 -11.92 -4.50
N PRO A 148 8.02 -13.09 -4.12
CA PRO A 148 9.41 -13.48 -4.41
C PRO A 148 9.67 -13.65 -5.90
N LYS A 149 8.65 -14.06 -6.68
CA LYS A 149 8.76 -14.32 -8.12
C LYS A 149 8.78 -13.02 -8.93
N THR A 150 7.76 -12.17 -8.77
CA THR A 150 7.59 -10.94 -9.55
C THR A 150 8.24 -9.74 -8.90
N LYS A 151 8.61 -9.84 -7.63
CA LYS A 151 9.11 -8.75 -6.76
C LYS A 151 8.13 -7.59 -6.60
N ASP A 152 6.83 -7.83 -6.84
CA ASP A 152 5.78 -6.87 -6.55
C ASP A 152 5.74 -6.55 -5.06
N LEU A 153 5.42 -5.31 -4.73
CA LEU A 153 5.41 -4.79 -3.37
C LEU A 153 3.99 -4.44 -2.93
N PHE A 154 3.59 -4.93 -1.77
CA PHE A 154 2.29 -4.68 -1.15
C PHE A 154 2.50 -4.00 0.20
N ILE A 155 2.25 -2.69 0.28
CA ILE A 155 2.37 -1.87 1.49
C ILE A 155 0.97 -1.77 2.09
N LEU A 156 0.70 -2.46 3.20
CA LEU A 156 -0.61 -2.47 3.85
C LEU A 156 -0.85 -1.24 4.75
N ASN A 157 0.17 -0.46 4.98
CA ASN A 157 0.19 0.74 5.80
C ASN A 157 0.58 1.96 4.96
N HIS A 158 0.86 3.13 5.60
CA HIS A 158 0.96 4.41 4.92
C HIS A 158 2.29 5.13 5.17
N LEU A 159 3.39 4.68 4.56
CA LEU A 159 4.66 5.40 4.63
C LEU A 159 4.62 6.76 3.90
N GLU A 160 3.70 6.92 2.95
CA GLU A 160 3.51 8.12 2.14
C GLU A 160 2.82 9.28 2.88
N TYR A 161 2.27 9.03 4.07
CA TYR A 161 1.53 10.06 4.83
C TYR A 161 2.44 11.20 5.27
N ASP A 162 1.92 12.42 5.15
CA ASP A 162 2.50 13.59 5.80
C ASP A 162 2.29 13.59 7.30
N ALA A 163 3.03 14.46 8.02
CA ALA A 163 2.96 14.53 9.47
C ALA A 163 1.53 14.72 10.00
N ILE A 164 0.73 15.55 9.32
CA ILE A 164 -0.62 15.93 9.76
C ILE A 164 -1.73 15.01 9.27
N THR A 165 -1.46 14.06 8.37
CA THR A 165 -2.52 13.28 7.70
C THR A 165 -3.41 12.51 8.68
N LEU A 166 -2.84 11.84 9.69
CA LEU A 166 -3.64 11.14 10.70
C LEU A 166 -4.42 12.11 11.62
N LYS A 167 -3.91 13.32 11.86
CA LYS A 167 -4.63 14.38 12.59
C LYS A 167 -5.86 14.82 11.81
N ASP A 168 -5.71 15.06 10.51
CA ASP A 168 -6.81 15.47 9.64
C ASP A 168 -7.88 14.36 9.52
N GLU A 169 -7.45 13.10 9.40
CA GLU A 169 -8.38 11.96 9.43
C GLU A 169 -9.12 11.87 10.77
N PHE A 170 -8.42 12.03 11.89
CA PHE A 170 -9.03 12.00 13.22
C PHE A 170 -10.09 13.12 13.38
N LEU A 171 -9.76 14.35 13.01
CA LEU A 171 -10.67 15.48 13.09
C LEU A 171 -11.90 15.30 12.18
N ARG A 172 -11.69 14.81 10.96
CA ARG A 172 -12.77 14.47 10.02
C ARG A 172 -13.71 13.42 10.59
N ASP A 173 -13.17 12.29 11.07
CA ASP A 173 -13.96 11.18 11.58
C ASP A 173 -14.73 11.60 12.85
N LYS A 174 -14.09 12.38 13.73
CA LYS A 174 -14.72 12.95 14.91
C LYS A 174 -15.85 13.93 14.56
N SER A 175 -15.69 14.74 13.50
CA SER A 175 -16.72 15.68 13.05
C SER A 175 -17.96 14.98 12.48
N GLN A 176 -17.81 13.75 12.01
CA GLN A 176 -18.89 12.91 11.48
C GLN A 176 -19.57 12.07 12.58
N ASN A 177 -19.36 12.39 13.85
CA ASN A 177 -19.85 11.63 15.03
C ASN A 177 -19.40 10.16 15.02
N THR A 178 -18.32 9.82 14.34
CA THR A 178 -17.75 8.50 14.39
C THR A 178 -17.01 8.33 15.72
N GLN A 179 -17.35 7.28 16.46
CA GLN A 179 -16.62 6.93 17.66
C GLN A 179 -15.23 6.43 17.26
N ILE A 180 -14.23 7.31 17.40
CA ILE A 180 -12.85 7.05 17.02
C ILE A 180 -11.91 7.36 18.17
N ASP A 181 -10.97 6.45 18.41
CA ASP A 181 -9.89 6.66 19.37
C ASP A 181 -8.84 7.63 18.81
N ILE A 182 -8.13 8.32 19.70
CA ILE A 182 -6.97 9.13 19.32
C ILE A 182 -5.94 8.23 18.61
N PRO A 183 -5.29 8.69 17.52
CA PRO A 183 -4.27 7.89 16.86
C PRO A 183 -3.14 7.49 17.82
N ALA A 184 -2.94 6.19 18.00
CA ALA A 184 -1.96 5.66 18.95
C ALA A 184 -0.52 6.06 18.58
N ASN A 185 0.32 6.41 19.56
CA ASN A 185 1.75 6.74 19.39
C ASN A 185 2.02 7.85 18.35
N TYR A 186 1.08 8.74 18.12
CA TYR A 186 1.16 9.74 17.07
C TYR A 186 1.39 11.16 17.60
N PHE A 187 0.56 11.61 18.54
CA PHE A 187 0.77 12.89 19.19
C PHE A 187 1.82 12.79 20.32
N PRO A 188 2.69 13.80 20.50
CA PRO A 188 3.56 13.86 21.67
C PRO A 188 2.74 13.81 22.96
N ASN A 189 3.10 12.89 23.89
CA ASN A 189 2.38 12.69 25.16
C ASN A 189 0.87 12.39 25.02
N ASP A 190 0.42 11.90 23.87
CA ASP A 190 -0.99 11.70 23.51
C ASP A 190 -1.84 12.99 23.59
N ASP A 191 -1.20 14.17 23.54
CA ASP A 191 -1.88 15.47 23.54
C ASP A 191 -2.18 15.92 22.11
N ILE A 192 -3.48 15.97 21.77
CA ILE A 192 -3.99 16.38 20.45
C ILE A 192 -3.70 17.85 20.10
N ASN A 193 -3.34 18.67 21.08
CA ASN A 193 -2.99 20.08 20.88
C ASN A 193 -1.52 20.26 20.43
N LEU A 194 -0.69 19.22 20.60
CA LEU A 194 0.69 19.24 20.14
C LEU A 194 0.80 18.80 18.69
N GLU A 195 1.74 19.38 17.97
CA GLU A 195 1.98 19.00 16.57
C GLU A 195 2.65 17.63 16.50
N PRO A 196 2.15 16.72 15.63
CA PRO A 196 2.72 15.39 15.47
C PRO A 196 4.10 15.45 14.78
N ILE A 197 4.95 14.50 15.17
CA ILE A 197 6.31 14.37 14.64
C ILE A 197 6.34 13.25 13.60
N ASN A 198 6.72 13.59 12.35
CA ASN A 198 6.91 12.59 11.30
C ASN A 198 8.22 11.81 11.53
N ARG A 199 8.08 10.56 12.03
CA ARG A 199 9.19 9.64 12.31
C ARG A 199 9.39 8.60 11.19
N TRP A 200 8.51 8.55 10.19
CA TRP A 200 8.49 7.53 9.13
C TRP A 200 8.97 8.03 7.78
N ARG A 201 9.07 9.34 7.56
CA ARG A 201 9.49 9.95 6.28
C ARG A 201 10.82 9.42 5.74
N PRO A 202 11.88 9.23 6.55
CA PRO A 202 13.13 8.65 6.04
C PRO A 202 12.94 7.24 5.44
N TYR A 203 12.07 6.43 6.02
CA TYR A 203 11.77 5.07 5.54
C TYR A 203 10.94 5.09 4.27
N ALA A 204 10.06 6.08 4.10
CA ALA A 204 9.36 6.30 2.83
C ALA A 204 10.37 6.58 1.70
N PHE A 205 11.27 7.52 1.89
CA PHE A 205 12.32 7.83 0.90
C PHE A 205 13.19 6.61 0.60
N LEU A 206 13.66 5.89 1.60
CA LEU A 206 14.46 4.67 1.42
C LEU A 206 13.70 3.63 0.60
N LEU A 207 12.44 3.34 0.98
CA LEU A 207 11.63 2.32 0.33
C LEU A 207 11.42 2.64 -1.16
N PHE A 208 10.92 3.84 -1.47
CA PHE A 208 10.63 4.21 -2.86
C PHE A 208 11.91 4.37 -3.70
N THR A 209 12.98 4.92 -3.13
CA THR A 209 14.27 5.00 -3.83
C THR A 209 14.85 3.62 -4.12
N ASN A 210 14.83 2.72 -3.12
CA ASN A 210 15.31 1.35 -3.31
C ASN A 210 14.44 0.58 -4.32
N PHE A 211 13.10 0.77 -4.28
CA PHE A 211 12.19 0.16 -5.24
C PHE A 211 12.48 0.63 -6.68
N ILE A 212 12.61 1.93 -6.90
CA ILE A 212 12.93 2.49 -8.21
C ILE A 212 14.30 1.96 -8.69
N ASN A 213 15.29 1.91 -7.79
CA ASN A 213 16.60 1.37 -8.14
C ASN A 213 16.54 -0.13 -8.50
N GLU A 214 15.77 -0.94 -7.77
CA GLU A 214 15.56 -2.35 -8.14
C GLU A 214 14.89 -2.49 -9.52
N VAL A 215 13.88 -1.67 -9.81
CA VAL A 215 13.22 -1.66 -11.12
C VAL A 215 14.24 -1.31 -12.22
N TYR A 216 14.97 -0.22 -12.03
CA TYR A 216 15.97 0.25 -12.99
C TYR A 216 17.07 -0.79 -13.28
N GLN A 217 17.52 -1.51 -12.26
CA GLN A 217 18.56 -2.54 -12.41
C GLN A 217 18.04 -3.83 -13.04
N ASP A 218 16.76 -4.17 -12.83
CA ASP A 218 16.20 -5.46 -13.23
C ASP A 218 15.42 -5.37 -14.56
N VAL A 219 14.94 -4.18 -14.97
CA VAL A 219 14.17 -4.01 -16.21
C VAL A 219 15.09 -4.23 -17.42
N PRO A 220 14.71 -5.07 -18.40
CA PRO A 220 15.50 -5.25 -19.63
C PRO A 220 15.54 -3.94 -20.44
N PHE A 221 16.69 -3.67 -21.08
CA PHE A 221 16.86 -2.49 -21.95
C PHE A 221 15.78 -2.41 -23.06
N SER A 222 15.39 -3.56 -23.62
CA SER A 222 14.27 -3.67 -24.56
C SER A 222 13.14 -4.46 -23.89
N PHE A 223 12.27 -3.75 -23.16
CA PHE A 223 11.09 -4.36 -22.54
C PHE A 223 9.94 -4.42 -23.53
N THR A 224 9.63 -5.60 -24.05
CA THR A 224 8.54 -5.83 -25.00
C THR A 224 7.43 -6.70 -24.48
N LYS A 225 7.69 -7.54 -23.46
CA LYS A 225 6.70 -8.42 -22.83
C LYS A 225 7.23 -9.01 -21.53
N VAL A 226 6.40 -9.13 -20.51
CA VAL A 226 6.73 -9.92 -19.31
C VAL A 226 6.61 -11.40 -19.65
N SER A 227 7.71 -12.14 -19.58
CA SER A 227 7.65 -13.61 -19.59
C SER A 227 7.21 -14.10 -18.21
N ASN A 228 6.08 -14.78 -18.16
CA ASN A 228 5.53 -15.42 -16.95
C ASN A 228 6.32 -16.69 -16.57
#